data_938770d6e855d0be50a99362d43747c2
#
_entry.id   938770d6e855d0be50a99362d43747c2
#
_cell.length_a   1.000
_cell.length_b   1.000
_cell.length_c   1.000
_cell.angle_alpha   90.00
_cell.angle_beta   90.00
_cell.angle_gamma   90.00
#
_symmetry.space_group_name_H-M   'P 1'
#
loop_
_entity.id
_entity.type
_entity.pdbx_description
1 polymer ?
#
loop_
_entity_poly.entity_id
_entity_poly.type
_entity_poly.pdbx_seq_one_letter_code
_entity_poly.pdbx_strand_id
1 'polypeptide(L)'
;MFRLADIGKVWVPVALPIGEDGAGTQIHLRMRLLTRKDLRERERSAMVRTASELVATAEKIRTTEDLQRVFDAVTQVEASDLQELADRIDDWRDVYDDAGEPQAFSADRLVACMDYQWFFQAAREALFRASREGAAKN
;
A
#
# COMPACT_ATOMS: atom_id res chain seq x y z
N MET A 1 -23.89 -3.13 13.84
CA MET A 1 -24.53 -1.84 13.55
C MET A 1 -23.69 -1.04 12.58
N PHE A 2 -24.28 -0.63 11.48
CA PHE A 2 -23.59 0.21 10.48
C PHE A 2 -23.83 1.69 10.79
N ARG A 3 -22.75 2.48 10.84
CA ARG A 3 -22.80 3.91 11.07
C ARG A 3 -22.21 4.64 9.86
N LEU A 4 -22.83 5.73 9.43
CA LEU A 4 -22.30 6.53 8.31
C LEU A 4 -20.92 7.10 8.60
N ALA A 5 -20.61 7.39 9.87
CA ALA A 5 -19.30 7.87 10.27
C ALA A 5 -18.18 6.84 10.06
N ASP A 6 -18.54 5.55 9.99
CA ASP A 6 -17.60 4.46 9.82
C ASP A 6 -17.34 4.13 8.33
N ILE A 7 -18.08 4.77 7.43
CA ILE A 7 -17.83 4.64 5.99
C ILE A 7 -16.41 5.11 5.69
N GLY A 8 -15.64 4.23 5.08
CA GLY A 8 -14.30 4.56 4.62
C GLY A 8 -13.18 4.33 5.62
N LYS A 9 -13.47 4.16 6.93
CA LYS A 9 -12.45 3.78 7.92
C LYS A 9 -12.81 2.45 8.54
N VAL A 10 -12.04 1.43 8.21
CA VAL A 10 -12.29 0.06 8.68
C VAL A 10 -11.00 -0.64 9.10
N TRP A 11 -11.14 -1.61 9.97
CA TRP A 11 -10.05 -2.52 10.30
C TRP A 11 -9.93 -3.59 9.23
N VAL A 12 -8.77 -3.67 8.60
CA VAL A 12 -8.50 -4.58 7.50
C VAL A 12 -7.46 -5.60 7.93
N PRO A 13 -7.75 -6.91 7.81
CA PRO A 13 -6.73 -7.92 8.05
C PRO A 13 -5.67 -7.90 6.95
N VAL A 14 -4.41 -7.94 7.36
CA VAL A 14 -3.27 -7.93 6.44
C VAL A 14 -2.41 -9.16 6.74
N ALA A 15 -2.29 -10.03 5.74
CA ALA A 15 -1.44 -11.21 5.84
C ALA A 15 -0.01 -10.84 5.45
N LEU A 16 0.91 -10.98 6.40
CA LEU A 16 2.34 -10.72 6.17
C LEU A 16 3.05 -12.04 5.87
N PRO A 17 3.97 -12.07 4.89
CA PRO A 17 4.66 -13.30 4.49
C PRO A 17 5.81 -13.69 5.43
N ILE A 18 5.83 -13.15 6.63
CA ILE A 18 6.83 -13.44 7.65
C ILE A 18 6.16 -13.98 8.89
N GLY A 19 6.87 -14.75 9.66
CA GLY A 19 6.38 -15.32 10.91
C GLY A 19 7.27 -16.45 11.37
N GLU A 20 7.11 -16.86 12.61
CA GLU A 20 7.76 -18.05 13.13
C GLU A 20 7.30 -19.27 12.31
N ASP A 21 8.22 -20.15 11.98
CA ASP A 21 7.95 -21.39 11.23
C ASP A 21 7.47 -21.20 9.80
N GLY A 22 7.60 -20.01 9.21
CA GLY A 22 7.18 -19.75 7.84
C GLY A 22 5.66 -19.76 7.62
N ALA A 23 4.88 -19.76 8.68
CA ALA A 23 3.42 -19.83 8.61
C ALA A 23 2.74 -18.48 8.26
N GLY A 24 3.53 -17.40 8.20
CA GLY A 24 2.97 -16.07 8.01
C GLY A 24 2.41 -15.48 9.30
N THR A 25 2.11 -14.23 9.27
CA THR A 25 1.53 -13.48 10.40
C THR A 25 0.42 -12.60 9.89
N GLN A 26 -0.63 -12.46 10.68
CA GLN A 26 -1.72 -11.55 10.36
C GLN A 26 -1.71 -10.38 11.35
N ILE A 27 -1.79 -9.18 10.81
CA ILE A 27 -2.03 -7.96 11.58
C ILE A 27 -3.31 -7.29 11.09
N HIS A 28 -3.76 -6.27 11.81
CA HIS A 28 -4.89 -5.46 11.38
C HIS A 28 -4.44 -4.01 11.26
N LEU A 29 -4.79 -3.38 10.16
CA LEU A 29 -4.55 -1.95 9.93
C LEU A 29 -5.90 -1.25 9.81
N ARG A 30 -6.06 -0.11 10.51
CA ARG A 30 -7.23 0.73 10.31
C ARG A 30 -6.96 1.65 9.13
N MET A 31 -7.72 1.44 8.05
CA MET A 31 -7.51 2.10 6.77
C MET A 31 -8.72 2.90 6.34
N ARG A 32 -8.45 4.05 5.71
CA ARG A 32 -9.46 4.77 4.94
C ARG A 32 -9.51 4.15 3.54
N LEU A 33 -10.64 3.52 3.23
CA LEU A 33 -10.81 2.81 1.97
C LEU A 33 -10.88 3.76 0.77
N LEU A 34 -10.55 3.22 -0.40
CA LEU A 34 -10.71 3.92 -1.67
C LEU A 34 -12.16 3.91 -2.08
N THR A 35 -12.65 5.04 -2.58
CA THR A 35 -13.97 5.12 -3.18
C THR A 35 -13.97 4.47 -4.56
N ARG A 36 -15.16 4.21 -5.11
CA ARG A 36 -15.29 3.71 -6.47
C ARG A 36 -14.62 4.63 -7.49
N LYS A 37 -14.74 5.93 -7.28
CA LYS A 37 -14.08 6.95 -8.11
C LYS A 37 -12.56 6.85 -8.01
N ASP A 38 -12.02 6.71 -6.80
CA ASP A 38 -10.58 6.54 -6.57
C ASP A 38 -10.04 5.30 -7.26
N LEU A 39 -10.76 4.18 -7.18
CA LEU A 39 -10.38 2.94 -7.85
C LEU A 39 -10.32 3.11 -9.36
N ARG A 40 -11.31 3.78 -9.95
CA ARG A 40 -11.36 4.04 -11.39
C ARG A 40 -10.22 4.95 -11.85
N GLU A 41 -9.93 5.99 -11.10
CA GLU A 41 -8.84 6.91 -11.41
C GLU A 41 -7.48 6.21 -11.39
N ARG A 42 -7.28 5.30 -10.44
CA ARG A 42 -6.04 4.52 -10.34
C ARG A 42 -5.90 3.54 -11.49
N GLU A 43 -6.96 2.87 -11.88
CA GLU A 43 -6.94 1.96 -13.04
C GLU A 43 -6.63 2.74 -14.32
N ARG A 44 -7.25 3.89 -14.50
CA ARG A 44 -6.99 4.77 -15.66
C ARG A 44 -5.54 5.25 -15.66
N SER A 45 -5.03 5.73 -14.54
CA SER A 45 -3.66 6.22 -14.41
C SER A 45 -2.64 5.12 -14.67
N ALA A 46 -2.90 3.91 -14.16
CA ALA A 46 -2.05 2.76 -14.41
C ALA A 46 -2.01 2.38 -15.90
N MET A 47 -3.16 2.38 -16.57
CA MET A 47 -3.24 2.09 -18.00
C MET A 47 -2.51 3.14 -18.85
N VAL A 48 -2.74 4.41 -18.54
CA VAL A 48 -2.08 5.53 -19.26
C VAL A 48 -0.58 5.48 -19.02
N ARG A 49 -0.16 5.24 -17.79
CA ARG A 49 1.27 5.15 -17.44
C ARG A 49 1.93 4.00 -18.18
N THR A 50 1.34 2.82 -18.19
CA THR A 50 1.87 1.64 -18.88
C THR A 50 1.99 1.90 -20.38
N ALA A 51 0.96 2.47 -21.00
CA ALA A 51 1.00 2.81 -22.43
C ALA A 51 2.08 3.85 -22.73
N SER A 52 2.17 4.90 -21.90
CA SER A 52 3.19 5.95 -22.05
C SER A 52 4.60 5.42 -21.87
N GLU A 53 4.81 4.53 -20.91
CA GLU A 53 6.10 3.89 -20.65
C GLU A 53 6.53 3.00 -21.81
N LEU A 54 5.60 2.22 -22.37
CA LEU A 54 5.88 1.38 -23.53
C LEU A 54 6.32 2.22 -24.74
N VAL A 55 5.60 3.31 -25.02
CA VAL A 55 5.93 4.21 -26.12
C VAL A 55 7.25 4.93 -25.86
N ALA A 56 7.46 5.45 -24.66
CA ALA A 56 8.68 6.16 -24.30
C ALA A 56 9.90 5.24 -24.32
N THR A 57 9.75 3.99 -23.86
CA THR A 57 10.82 3.00 -23.84
C THR A 57 11.23 2.63 -25.27
N ALA A 58 10.25 2.51 -26.18
CA ALA A 58 10.53 2.17 -27.57
C ALA A 58 11.25 3.30 -28.35
N GLU A 59 11.00 4.56 -28.02
CA GLU A 59 11.44 5.70 -28.82
C GLU A 59 12.56 6.55 -28.22
N LYS A 60 12.78 6.52 -26.91
CA LYS A 60 13.57 7.56 -26.22
C LYS A 60 14.76 7.10 -25.37
N ILE A 61 14.91 5.82 -25.10
CA ILE A 61 16.10 5.35 -24.36
C ILE A 61 17.24 5.11 -25.34
N ARG A 62 18.04 6.14 -25.57
CA ARG A 62 19.23 6.08 -26.42
C ARG A 62 20.52 6.30 -25.64
N THR A 63 20.41 6.83 -24.42
CA THR A 63 21.56 7.15 -23.60
C THR A 63 21.38 6.68 -22.16
N THR A 64 22.49 6.56 -21.42
CA THR A 64 22.48 6.27 -20.00
C THR A 64 21.72 7.34 -19.20
N GLU A 65 21.81 8.60 -19.64
CA GLU A 65 21.09 9.71 -19.01
C GLU A 65 19.58 9.56 -19.13
N ASP A 66 19.09 9.11 -20.29
CA ASP A 66 17.68 8.85 -20.52
C ASP A 66 17.18 7.74 -19.60
N LEU A 67 17.96 6.68 -19.45
CA LEU A 67 17.66 5.58 -18.53
C LEU A 67 17.58 6.07 -17.08
N GLN A 68 18.50 6.95 -16.66
CA GLN A 68 18.52 7.51 -15.32
C GLN A 68 17.28 8.37 -15.06
N ARG A 69 16.83 9.16 -16.01
CA ARG A 69 15.61 9.96 -15.89
C ARG A 69 14.36 9.07 -15.68
N VAL A 70 14.27 7.99 -16.44
CA VAL A 70 13.17 7.02 -16.29
C VAL A 70 13.21 6.41 -14.90
N PHE A 71 14.38 6.04 -14.43
CA PHE A 71 14.58 5.45 -13.10
C PHE A 71 14.17 6.41 -12.00
N ASP A 72 14.57 7.69 -12.10
CA ASP A 72 14.23 8.72 -11.13
C ASP A 72 12.72 8.97 -11.10
N ALA A 73 12.07 9.01 -12.27
CA ALA A 73 10.63 9.19 -12.37
C ALA A 73 9.86 8.02 -11.71
N VAL A 74 10.28 6.78 -11.94
CA VAL A 74 9.69 5.60 -11.31
C VAL A 74 9.88 5.63 -9.79
N THR A 75 11.07 6.00 -9.33
CA THR A 75 11.36 6.12 -7.89
C THR A 75 10.46 7.16 -7.20
N GLN A 76 10.22 8.31 -7.86
CA GLN A 76 9.32 9.33 -7.32
C GLN A 76 7.87 8.84 -7.23
N VAL A 77 7.40 8.11 -8.24
CA VAL A 77 6.06 7.53 -8.25
C VAL A 77 5.90 6.52 -7.12
N GLU A 78 6.87 5.66 -6.91
CA GLU A 78 6.86 4.68 -5.81
C GLU A 78 6.83 5.36 -4.45
N ALA A 79 7.63 6.40 -4.24
CA ALA A 79 7.64 7.17 -3.00
C ALA A 79 6.30 7.86 -2.74
N SER A 80 5.66 8.40 -3.78
CA SER A 80 4.34 9.01 -3.71
C SER A 80 3.26 7.99 -3.37
N ASP A 81 3.28 6.81 -3.96
CA ASP A 81 2.34 5.72 -3.69
C ASP A 81 2.48 5.22 -2.25
N LEU A 82 3.71 5.10 -1.75
CA LEU A 82 3.99 4.71 -0.38
C LEU A 82 3.40 5.73 0.61
N GLN A 83 3.65 7.01 0.38
CA GLN A 83 3.16 8.08 1.25
C GLN A 83 1.63 8.13 1.24
N GLU A 84 1.00 7.99 0.10
CA GLU A 84 -0.45 7.95 0.00
C GLU A 84 -1.06 6.78 0.76
N LEU A 85 -0.45 5.59 0.64
CA LEU A 85 -0.89 4.43 1.40
C LEU A 85 -0.73 4.66 2.90
N ALA A 86 0.43 5.17 3.32
CA ALA A 86 0.71 5.45 4.73
C ALA A 86 -0.29 6.46 5.32
N ASP A 87 -0.65 7.49 4.56
CA ASP A 87 -1.61 8.52 4.99
C ASP A 87 -3.04 7.98 5.19
N ARG A 88 -3.35 6.83 4.59
CA ARG A 88 -4.65 6.18 4.77
C ARG A 88 -4.74 5.30 6.00
N ILE A 89 -3.63 5.03 6.65
CA ILE A 89 -3.55 4.14 7.82
C ILE A 89 -3.32 4.98 9.07
N ASP A 90 -4.20 4.85 10.05
CA ASP A 90 -4.13 5.66 11.27
C ASP A 90 -4.01 4.83 12.57
N ASP A 91 -4.06 3.52 12.50
CA ASP A 91 -3.88 2.65 13.66
C ASP A 91 -3.55 1.22 13.22
N TRP A 92 -3.07 0.42 14.15
CA TRP A 92 -2.83 -1.00 13.93
C TRP A 92 -3.18 -1.84 15.15
N ARG A 93 -3.36 -3.15 14.95
CA ARG A 93 -3.54 -4.16 15.98
C ARG A 93 -2.67 -5.36 15.68
N ASP A 94 -2.36 -6.12 16.72
CA ASP A 94 -1.56 -7.35 16.62
C ASP A 94 -0.12 -7.10 16.20
N VAL A 95 0.40 -5.92 16.49
CA VAL A 95 1.80 -5.54 16.30
C VAL A 95 2.46 -5.46 17.67
N TYR A 96 3.55 -6.21 17.85
CA TYR A 96 4.23 -6.35 19.13
C TYR A 96 5.69 -5.90 19.01
N ASP A 97 6.23 -5.42 20.13
CA ASP A 97 7.64 -5.10 20.23
C ASP A 97 8.48 -6.36 20.50
N ASP A 98 9.80 -6.20 20.61
CA ASP A 98 10.72 -7.31 20.86
C ASP A 98 10.49 -8.00 22.21
N ALA A 99 9.86 -7.32 23.15
CA ALA A 99 9.52 -7.87 24.47
C ALA A 99 8.17 -8.61 24.46
N GLY A 100 7.45 -8.64 23.33
CA GLY A 100 6.14 -9.28 23.21
C GLY A 100 5.00 -8.42 23.72
N GLU A 101 5.24 -7.14 23.98
CA GLU A 101 4.19 -6.20 24.39
C GLU A 101 3.59 -5.49 23.17
N PRO A 102 2.29 -5.12 23.23
CA PRO A 102 1.67 -4.39 22.14
C PRO A 102 2.42 -3.11 21.82
N GLN A 103 2.77 -2.95 20.55
CA GLN A 103 3.48 -1.78 20.07
C GLN A 103 2.47 -0.69 19.68
N ALA A 104 2.57 0.46 20.31
CA ALA A 104 1.72 1.59 19.98
C ALA A 104 1.96 2.04 18.52
N PHE A 105 0.88 2.41 17.84
CA PHE A 105 0.94 2.95 16.49
C PHE A 105 1.67 4.30 16.47
N SER A 106 2.53 4.49 15.47
CA SER A 106 2.99 5.81 15.07
C SER A 106 3.20 5.82 13.55
N ALA A 107 3.01 6.99 12.94
CA ALA A 107 3.22 7.15 11.51
C ALA A 107 4.66 6.82 11.12
N ASP A 108 5.63 7.20 11.93
CA ASP A 108 7.05 6.93 11.68
C ASP A 108 7.35 5.43 11.68
N ARG A 109 6.78 4.68 12.62
CA ARG A 109 6.93 3.22 12.67
C ARG A 109 6.28 2.53 11.48
N LEU A 110 5.12 3.02 11.06
CA LEU A 110 4.44 2.51 9.87
C LEU A 110 5.30 2.72 8.62
N VAL A 111 5.83 3.91 8.43
CA VAL A 111 6.71 4.22 7.29
C VAL A 111 7.95 3.35 7.30
N ALA A 112 8.54 3.10 8.47
CA ALA A 112 9.67 2.20 8.60
C ALA A 112 9.33 0.77 8.16
N CYS A 113 8.12 0.28 8.48
CA CYS A 113 7.63 -1.00 7.99
C CYS A 113 7.42 -0.99 6.47
N MET A 114 6.94 0.13 5.93
CA MET A 114 6.67 0.30 4.50
C MET A 114 7.95 0.31 3.65
N ASP A 115 9.11 0.55 4.24
CA ASP A 115 10.39 0.44 3.55
C ASP A 115 10.70 -0.99 3.11
N TYR A 116 10.05 -1.97 3.72
CA TYR A 116 10.13 -3.35 3.27
C TYR A 116 9.07 -3.61 2.19
N GLN A 117 9.52 -4.03 1.03
CA GLN A 117 8.65 -4.24 -0.13
C GLN A 117 7.50 -5.20 0.17
N TRP A 118 7.78 -6.30 0.88
CA TRP A 118 6.76 -7.28 1.23
C TRP A 118 5.66 -6.71 2.14
N PHE A 119 6.01 -5.79 3.06
CA PHE A 119 5.03 -5.12 3.92
C PHE A 119 4.17 -4.15 3.11
N PHE A 120 4.80 -3.32 2.30
CA PHE A 120 4.12 -2.37 1.42
C PHE A 120 3.14 -3.08 0.49
N GLN A 121 3.56 -4.16 -0.17
CA GLN A 121 2.70 -4.93 -1.05
C GLN A 121 1.53 -5.56 -0.31
N ALA A 122 1.76 -6.16 0.85
CA ALA A 122 0.70 -6.78 1.65
C ALA A 122 -0.36 -5.75 2.08
N ALA A 123 0.07 -4.59 2.55
CA ALA A 123 -0.83 -3.51 2.94
C ALA A 123 -1.60 -2.95 1.75
N ARG A 124 -0.94 -2.77 0.62
CA ARG A 124 -1.56 -2.29 -0.61
C ARG A 124 -2.62 -3.25 -1.13
N GLU A 125 -2.31 -4.53 -1.20
CA GLU A 125 -3.26 -5.57 -1.63
C GLU A 125 -4.47 -5.62 -0.70
N ALA A 126 -4.25 -5.50 0.60
CA ALA A 126 -5.32 -5.47 1.59
C ALA A 126 -6.23 -4.25 1.39
N LEU A 127 -5.66 -3.08 1.12
CA LEU A 127 -6.42 -1.87 0.83
C LEU A 127 -7.30 -2.05 -0.41
N PHE A 128 -6.75 -2.53 -1.51
CA PHE A 128 -7.50 -2.72 -2.75
C PHE A 128 -8.60 -3.77 -2.60
N ARG A 129 -8.30 -4.88 -1.95
CA ARG A 129 -9.29 -5.93 -1.70
C ARG A 129 -10.43 -5.41 -0.84
N ALA A 130 -10.12 -4.77 0.28
CA ALA A 130 -11.13 -4.21 1.19
C ALA A 130 -11.95 -3.12 0.52
N SER A 131 -11.33 -2.32 -0.34
CA SER A 131 -12.02 -1.25 -1.07
C SER A 131 -13.03 -1.79 -2.07
N ARG A 132 -12.79 -2.97 -2.66
CA ARG A 132 -13.70 -3.62 -3.60
C ARG A 132 -14.74 -4.50 -2.92
N GLU A 133 -14.35 -5.23 -1.89
CA GLU A 133 -15.15 -6.31 -1.30
C GLU A 133 -15.67 -6.00 0.11
N GLY A 134 -15.12 -4.98 0.75
CA GLY A 134 -15.35 -4.71 2.16
C GLY A 134 -14.38 -5.47 3.06
N ALA A 135 -14.18 -4.96 4.28
CA ALA A 135 -13.14 -5.44 5.19
C ALA A 135 -13.54 -6.66 6.02
N ALA A 136 -14.81 -7.02 6.04
CA ALA A 136 -15.37 -7.97 7.01
C ALA A 136 -15.26 -9.44 6.58
N LYS A 137 -14.64 -9.76 5.47
CA LYS A 137 -14.46 -11.15 5.02
C LYS A 137 -13.16 -11.73 5.53
N ASN A 138 -13.27 -12.56 6.50
CA ASN A 138 -12.18 -13.43 6.96
C ASN A 138 -12.60 -14.86 6.81
#